data_3e7933f6110ed069c497c5f63eb19955
#
_entry.id   3e7933f6110ed069c497c5f63eb19955
#
_cell.length_a   1.000
_cell.length_b   1.000
_cell.length_c   1.000
_cell.angle_alpha   90.00
_cell.angle_beta   90.00
_cell.angle_gamma   90.00
#
_symmetry.space_group_name_H-M   'P 1'
#
loop_
_entity.id
_entity.type
_entity.pdbx_description
1 polymer ?
#
loop_
_entity_poly.entity_id
_entity_poly.type
_entity_poly.pdbx_seq_one_letter_code
_entity_poly.pdbx_strand_id
1 'polypeptide(L)'
;MSDQIPNDEIREEQVGDSLEETLENQLSSHPTDIYNSTTVLGGMYKEWFLDYASYVILERAVPHIHDGLKPVQRRILHAMKRLDDGRYNKVANIIGYTMQYHPHGDASIGEALVQLGQKDLLIDCQGNWGNILTGDSAAAPRYIEARLSKFAHEVVFNPKTTEWKLSYDG
;
A
#
# COMPACT_ATOMS: atom_id res chain seq x y z
N MET A 1 -22.66 4.79 -70.20
CA MET A 1 -21.92 5.64 -69.25
C MET A 1 -21.73 4.82 -68.02
N SER A 2 -20.56 4.23 -67.89
CA SER A 2 -20.14 3.34 -66.80
C SER A 2 -19.20 4.15 -65.90
N ASP A 3 -19.65 4.47 -64.73
CA ASP A 3 -18.81 5.14 -63.74
C ASP A 3 -18.01 4.06 -62.97
N GLN A 4 -16.69 4.12 -63.13
CA GLN A 4 -15.73 3.37 -62.40
C GLN A 4 -15.59 4.00 -61.00
N ILE A 5 -15.74 3.18 -59.94
CA ILE A 5 -15.40 3.51 -58.56
C ILE A 5 -13.90 3.34 -58.39
N PRO A 6 -13.17 4.27 -57.79
CA PRO A 6 -11.71 4.19 -57.63
C PRO A 6 -11.29 3.20 -56.54
N ASN A 7 -10.21 2.55 -56.81
CA ASN A 7 -9.49 1.51 -56.04
C ASN A 7 -8.73 2.07 -54.81
N ASP A 8 -9.41 2.72 -53.89
CA ASP A 8 -8.71 3.27 -52.69
C ASP A 8 -8.75 2.33 -51.45
N GLU A 9 -9.70 1.36 -51.44
CA GLU A 9 -9.78 0.43 -50.29
C GLU A 9 -8.63 -0.62 -50.23
N ILE A 10 -8.04 -0.96 -51.40
CA ILE A 10 -6.96 -1.98 -51.44
C ILE A 10 -5.59 -1.43 -50.91
N ARG A 11 -5.45 -0.11 -50.86
CA ARG A 11 -4.18 0.51 -50.35
C ARG A 11 -4.11 0.58 -48.83
N GLU A 12 -5.25 0.71 -48.15
CA GLU A 12 -5.26 0.79 -46.69
C GLU A 12 -4.97 -0.56 -46.01
N GLU A 13 -5.47 -1.65 -46.59
CA GLU A 13 -5.24 -3.00 -46.06
C GLU A 13 -3.77 -3.44 -46.20
N GLN A 14 -3.11 -3.12 -47.30
CA GLN A 14 -1.70 -3.44 -47.50
C GLN A 14 -0.73 -2.59 -46.67
N VAL A 15 -1.15 -1.38 -46.26
CA VAL A 15 -0.36 -0.53 -45.34
C VAL A 15 -0.52 -0.99 -43.89
N GLY A 16 -1.69 -1.52 -43.52
CA GLY A 16 -1.95 -2.10 -42.20
C GLY A 16 -1.08 -3.32 -41.93
N ASP A 17 -1.10 -4.30 -42.84
CA ASP A 17 -0.31 -5.53 -42.70
C ASP A 17 1.21 -5.26 -42.67
N SER A 18 1.71 -4.29 -43.44
CA SER A 18 3.13 -3.93 -43.43
C SER A 18 3.56 -3.20 -42.13
N LEU A 19 2.63 -2.48 -41.49
CA LEU A 19 2.89 -1.81 -40.21
C LEU A 19 2.86 -2.80 -39.05
N GLU A 20 1.95 -3.78 -39.05
CA GLU A 20 1.90 -4.84 -38.07
C GLU A 20 3.14 -5.73 -38.14
N GLU A 21 3.56 -6.15 -39.33
CA GLU A 21 4.79 -6.93 -39.52
C GLU A 21 6.05 -6.14 -39.11
N THR A 22 6.05 -4.82 -39.29
CA THR A 22 7.16 -3.95 -38.87
C THR A 22 7.18 -3.78 -37.35
N LEU A 23 6.03 -3.68 -36.72
CA LEU A 23 5.88 -3.58 -35.25
C LEU A 23 6.24 -4.91 -34.57
N GLU A 24 5.81 -6.05 -35.12
CA GLU A 24 6.22 -7.37 -34.62
C GLU A 24 7.72 -7.62 -34.75
N ASN A 25 8.34 -7.21 -35.87
CA ASN A 25 9.78 -7.28 -36.05
C ASN A 25 10.56 -6.30 -35.13
N GLN A 26 10.02 -5.14 -34.80
CA GLN A 26 10.61 -4.25 -33.81
C GLN A 26 10.42 -4.72 -32.37
N LEU A 27 9.32 -5.38 -32.04
CA LEU A 27 9.09 -6.02 -30.74
C LEU A 27 9.97 -7.27 -30.58
N SER A 28 10.21 -8.03 -31.63
CA SER A 28 11.09 -9.20 -31.60
C SER A 28 12.59 -8.83 -31.59
N SER A 29 12.95 -7.63 -31.99
CA SER A 29 14.35 -7.15 -32.01
C SER A 29 14.76 -6.41 -30.73
N HIS A 30 13.87 -6.27 -29.73
CA HIS A 30 14.32 -5.85 -28.42
C HIS A 30 15.14 -7.01 -27.81
N PRO A 31 16.37 -6.75 -27.36
CA PRO A 31 17.23 -7.77 -26.83
C PRO A 31 16.68 -8.26 -25.50
N THR A 32 15.74 -9.21 -25.56
CA THR A 32 15.38 -10.07 -24.42
C THR A 32 16.58 -10.84 -23.89
N ASP A 33 17.66 -10.89 -24.67
CA ASP A 33 18.93 -11.56 -24.33
C ASP A 33 19.76 -10.81 -23.26
N ILE A 34 19.50 -9.56 -22.98
CA ILE A 34 20.18 -8.84 -21.88
C ILE A 34 19.73 -9.38 -20.51
N TYR A 35 18.52 -9.94 -20.42
CA TYR A 35 18.00 -10.53 -19.17
C TYR A 35 18.36 -12.00 -18.99
N ASN A 36 18.89 -12.67 -20.02
CA ASN A 36 19.32 -14.07 -19.98
C ASN A 36 20.82 -14.26 -19.74
N SER A 37 21.56 -13.19 -19.45
CA SER A 37 22.93 -13.37 -18.95
C SER A 37 22.84 -13.86 -17.50
N THR A 38 22.76 -15.16 -17.35
CA THR A 38 22.83 -15.88 -16.08
C THR A 38 24.24 -15.79 -15.47
N THR A 39 24.65 -14.57 -15.14
CA THR A 39 25.69 -14.43 -14.14
C THR A 39 25.04 -14.77 -12.79
N VAL A 40 25.69 -15.59 -11.97
CA VAL A 40 25.20 -15.96 -10.62
C VAL A 40 24.77 -14.74 -9.84
N LEU A 41 25.51 -13.63 -9.93
CA LEU A 41 25.17 -12.33 -9.35
C LEU A 41 23.88 -11.72 -9.91
N GLY A 42 23.65 -11.81 -11.20
CA GLY A 42 22.44 -11.26 -11.84
C GLY A 42 21.17 -12.03 -11.43
N GLY A 43 21.25 -13.35 -11.30
CA GLY A 43 20.17 -14.19 -10.79
C GLY A 43 19.82 -13.89 -9.34
N MET A 44 20.83 -13.86 -8.47
CA MET A 44 20.67 -13.52 -7.05
C MET A 44 20.07 -12.13 -6.86
N TYR A 45 20.54 -11.14 -7.61
CA TYR A 45 20.02 -9.76 -7.52
C TYR A 45 18.56 -9.67 -7.96
N LYS A 46 18.17 -10.39 -9.02
CA LYS A 46 16.81 -10.45 -9.50
C LYS A 46 15.88 -11.12 -8.48
N GLU A 47 16.29 -12.23 -7.90
CA GLU A 47 15.51 -12.94 -6.87
C GLU A 47 15.35 -12.08 -5.61
N TRP A 48 16.41 -11.53 -5.08
CA TRP A 48 16.34 -10.65 -3.90
C TRP A 48 15.51 -9.39 -4.13
N PHE A 49 15.60 -8.82 -5.34
CA PHE A 49 14.77 -7.67 -5.70
C PHE A 49 13.29 -8.04 -5.77
N LEU A 50 12.96 -9.19 -6.36
CA LEU A 50 11.58 -9.67 -6.42
C LEU A 50 11.02 -10.00 -5.03
N ASP A 51 11.81 -10.65 -4.19
CA ASP A 51 11.43 -10.96 -2.82
C ASP A 51 11.20 -9.69 -2.00
N TYR A 52 12.11 -8.74 -2.09
CA TYR A 52 11.95 -7.45 -1.42
C TYR A 52 10.76 -6.65 -1.94
N ALA A 53 10.56 -6.58 -3.25
CA ALA A 53 9.44 -5.90 -3.86
C ALA A 53 8.10 -6.57 -3.45
N SER A 54 8.04 -7.89 -3.45
CA SER A 54 6.88 -8.65 -2.99
C SER A 54 6.58 -8.39 -1.52
N TYR A 55 7.61 -8.38 -0.67
CA TYR A 55 7.47 -8.04 0.75
C TYR A 55 6.90 -6.63 0.94
N VAL A 56 7.46 -5.62 0.25
CA VAL A 56 6.97 -4.23 0.35
C VAL A 56 5.53 -4.09 -0.12
N ILE A 57 5.16 -4.79 -1.19
CA ILE A 57 3.79 -4.77 -1.71
C ILE A 57 2.83 -5.41 -0.71
N LEU A 58 3.11 -6.65 -0.28
CA LEU A 58 2.18 -7.46 0.51
C LEU A 58 2.13 -7.04 1.98
N GLU A 59 3.27 -6.69 2.58
CA GLU A 59 3.39 -6.43 4.02
C GLU A 59 3.39 -4.93 4.39
N ARG A 60 3.31 -4.03 3.41
CA ARG A 60 3.35 -2.59 3.67
C ARG A 60 2.32 -1.79 2.88
N ALA A 61 2.25 -1.97 1.56
CA ALA A 61 1.53 -1.06 0.69
C ALA A 61 0.07 -1.43 0.50
N VAL A 62 -0.25 -2.72 0.36
CA VAL A 62 -1.57 -3.20 0.00
C VAL A 62 -2.41 -3.50 1.24
N PRO A 63 -3.62 -2.94 1.36
CA PRO A 63 -4.56 -3.31 2.41
C PRO A 63 -5.01 -4.76 2.25
N HIS A 64 -5.22 -5.44 3.38
CA HIS A 64 -5.69 -6.81 3.37
C HIS A 64 -7.17 -6.90 2.95
N ILE A 65 -7.52 -7.91 2.14
CA ILE A 65 -8.86 -8.03 1.56
C ILE A 65 -9.98 -8.22 2.58
N HIS A 66 -9.69 -8.82 3.74
CA HIS A 66 -10.71 -9.12 4.75
C HIS A 66 -11.08 -7.90 5.61
N ASP A 67 -10.14 -7.02 5.91
CA ASP A 67 -10.36 -5.89 6.83
C ASP A 67 -10.05 -4.51 6.24
N GLY A 68 -9.49 -4.47 5.04
CA GLY A 68 -9.11 -3.22 4.38
C GLY A 68 -7.98 -2.47 5.09
N LEU A 69 -7.27 -3.10 6.02
CA LEU A 69 -6.20 -2.48 6.79
C LEU A 69 -4.82 -2.86 6.27
N LYS A 70 -3.92 -1.89 6.27
CA LYS A 70 -2.50 -2.15 6.10
C LYS A 70 -1.91 -2.73 7.39
N PRO A 71 -0.82 -3.50 7.33
CA PRO A 71 -0.20 -4.10 8.53
C PRO A 71 0.10 -3.09 9.64
N VAL A 72 0.63 -1.91 9.31
CA VAL A 72 0.89 -0.85 10.30
C VAL A 72 -0.38 -0.37 10.99
N GLN A 73 -1.48 -0.21 10.25
CA GLN A 73 -2.76 0.23 10.79
C GLN A 73 -3.35 -0.80 11.77
N ARG A 74 -3.24 -2.08 11.44
CA ARG A 74 -3.67 -3.17 12.33
C ARG A 74 -2.85 -3.22 13.61
N ARG A 75 -1.53 -3.01 13.51
CA ARG A 75 -0.63 -2.95 14.68
C ARG A 75 -0.93 -1.74 15.57
N ILE A 76 -1.26 -0.59 14.98
CA ILE A 76 -1.71 0.61 15.72
C ILE A 76 -2.99 0.32 16.50
N LEU A 77 -4.01 -0.24 15.85
CA LEU A 77 -5.28 -0.57 16.50
C LEU A 77 -5.08 -1.59 17.61
N HIS A 78 -4.21 -2.60 17.42
CA HIS A 78 -3.86 -3.55 18.47
C HIS A 78 -3.17 -2.86 19.65
N ALA A 79 -2.21 -1.99 19.40
CA ALA A 79 -1.52 -1.22 20.44
C ALA A 79 -2.50 -0.35 21.23
N MET A 80 -3.41 0.35 20.54
CA MET A 80 -4.47 1.13 21.17
C MET A 80 -5.38 0.27 22.04
N LYS A 81 -5.74 -0.94 21.57
CA LYS A 81 -6.56 -1.88 22.36
C LYS A 81 -5.87 -2.34 23.65
N ARG A 82 -4.54 -2.51 23.60
CA ARG A 82 -3.75 -2.89 24.77
C ARG A 82 -3.60 -1.74 25.78
N LEU A 83 -3.59 -0.50 25.30
CA LEU A 83 -3.51 0.71 26.12
C LEU A 83 -4.87 1.21 26.59
N ASP A 84 -5.96 0.62 26.11
CA ASP A 84 -7.30 1.13 26.28
C ASP A 84 -7.79 1.01 27.74
N ASP A 85 -7.98 2.16 28.35
CA ASP A 85 -8.61 2.36 29.67
C ASP A 85 -9.88 3.23 29.58
N GLY A 86 -10.41 3.44 28.37
CA GLY A 86 -11.58 4.29 28.08
C GLY A 86 -11.27 5.78 27.99
N ARG A 87 -10.02 6.21 28.29
CA ARG A 87 -9.58 7.60 28.21
C ARG A 87 -8.80 7.89 26.95
N TYR A 88 -8.65 9.17 26.64
CA TYR A 88 -7.76 9.60 25.57
C TYR A 88 -6.29 9.39 25.97
N ASN A 89 -5.51 8.84 25.07
CA ASN A 89 -4.08 8.63 25.21
C ASN A 89 -3.33 9.58 24.28
N LYS A 90 -2.20 10.11 24.72
CA LYS A 90 -1.31 10.89 23.84
C LYS A 90 -0.86 10.05 22.66
N VAL A 91 -0.93 10.63 21.46
CA VAL A 91 -0.48 9.96 20.24
C VAL A 91 0.98 9.52 20.34
N ALA A 92 1.83 10.28 21.00
CA ALA A 92 3.22 9.90 21.26
C ALA A 92 3.34 8.58 22.04
N ASN A 93 2.46 8.34 23.02
CA ASN A 93 2.45 7.08 23.78
C ASN A 93 1.98 5.90 22.93
N ILE A 94 0.96 6.13 22.10
CA ILE A 94 0.43 5.13 21.18
C ILE A 94 1.52 4.72 20.18
N ILE A 95 2.24 5.70 19.61
CA ILE A 95 3.36 5.45 18.69
C ILE A 95 4.44 4.60 19.38
N GLY A 96 4.89 5.03 20.56
CA GLY A 96 5.91 4.31 21.32
C GLY A 96 5.51 2.87 21.66
N TYR A 97 4.24 2.65 22.01
CA TYR A 97 3.74 1.30 22.27
C TYR A 97 3.64 0.46 21.00
N THR A 98 3.25 1.08 19.87
CA THR A 98 3.14 0.41 18.57
C THR A 98 4.49 -0.08 18.07
N MET A 99 5.60 0.59 18.40
CA MET A 99 6.95 0.20 18.00
C MET A 99 7.34 -1.20 18.52
N GLN A 100 6.70 -1.71 19.58
CA GLN A 100 6.90 -3.09 20.06
C GLN A 100 6.43 -4.14 19.02
N TYR A 101 5.47 -3.78 18.19
CA TYR A 101 4.87 -4.67 17.17
C TYR A 101 5.30 -4.31 15.74
N HIS A 102 5.86 -3.12 15.56
CA HIS A 102 6.20 -2.58 14.24
C HIS A 102 7.64 -2.04 14.25
N PRO A 103 8.63 -2.82 13.83
CA PRO A 103 10.04 -2.47 13.91
C PRO A 103 10.47 -1.48 12.82
N HIS A 104 9.74 -0.39 12.69
CA HIS A 104 10.00 0.70 11.76
C HIS A 104 9.95 2.05 12.50
N GLY A 105 10.41 3.13 11.86
CA GLY A 105 10.51 4.43 12.49
C GLY A 105 9.18 4.99 12.98
N ASP A 106 9.22 5.74 14.07
CA ASP A 106 8.10 6.41 14.74
C ASP A 106 7.31 7.35 13.81
N ALA A 107 7.99 8.03 12.89
CA ALA A 107 7.37 8.92 11.92
C ALA A 107 6.33 8.20 11.05
N SER A 108 6.66 7.02 10.52
CA SER A 108 5.75 6.24 9.68
C SER A 108 4.50 5.76 10.45
N ILE A 109 4.67 5.41 11.73
CA ILE A 109 3.57 5.04 12.61
C ILE A 109 2.68 6.27 12.89
N GLY A 110 3.30 7.41 13.15
CA GLY A 110 2.60 8.67 13.39
C GLY A 110 1.73 9.11 12.21
N GLU A 111 2.30 9.07 11.01
CA GLU A 111 1.58 9.38 9.77
C GLU A 111 0.40 8.43 9.54
N ALA A 112 0.61 7.12 9.72
CA ALA A 112 -0.45 6.13 9.58
C ALA A 112 -1.58 6.32 10.63
N LEU A 113 -1.22 6.68 11.87
CA LEU A 113 -2.19 6.96 12.93
C LEU A 113 -3.00 8.23 12.61
N VAL A 114 -2.36 9.29 12.12
CA VAL A 114 -3.06 10.51 11.70
C VAL A 114 -4.04 10.19 10.56
N GLN A 115 -3.61 9.44 9.54
CA GLN A 115 -4.49 9.03 8.44
C GLN A 115 -5.69 8.18 8.91
N LEU A 116 -5.50 7.32 9.91
CA LEU A 116 -6.61 6.55 10.51
C LEU A 116 -7.57 7.46 11.28
N GLY A 117 -7.04 8.41 12.05
CA GLY A 117 -7.84 9.34 12.83
C GLY A 117 -8.67 10.28 11.96
N GLN A 118 -8.10 10.78 10.88
CA GLN A 118 -8.80 11.67 9.93
C GLN A 118 -10.00 11.02 9.22
N LYS A 119 -10.13 9.68 9.27
CA LYS A 119 -11.30 8.97 8.73
C LYS A 119 -12.52 8.99 9.66
N ASP A 120 -12.38 9.43 10.90
CA ASP A 120 -13.45 9.53 11.92
C ASP A 120 -14.30 8.25 12.08
N LEU A 121 -13.71 7.08 11.94
CA LEU A 121 -14.43 5.82 12.02
C LEU A 121 -13.97 4.94 13.19
N LEU A 122 -12.68 4.63 13.23
CA LEU A 122 -12.10 3.68 14.18
C LEU A 122 -11.51 4.35 15.41
N ILE A 123 -11.17 5.62 15.30
CA ILE A 123 -10.43 6.39 16.30
C ILE A 123 -11.16 7.70 16.56
N ASP A 124 -11.49 7.94 17.83
CA ASP A 124 -11.93 9.27 18.31
C ASP A 124 -10.70 10.13 18.52
N CYS A 125 -10.69 11.30 17.91
CA CYS A 125 -9.57 12.22 17.89
C CYS A 125 -9.82 13.42 18.78
N GLN A 126 -8.78 13.88 19.51
CA GLN A 126 -8.81 15.13 20.28
C GLN A 126 -7.56 15.98 19.96
N GLY A 127 -7.78 17.27 19.73
CA GLY A 127 -6.73 18.20 19.30
C GLY A 127 -6.75 18.47 17.79
N ASN A 128 -5.68 19.06 17.29
CA ASN A 128 -5.55 19.38 15.85
C ASN A 128 -4.94 18.19 15.07
N TRP A 129 -5.77 17.47 14.37
CA TRP A 129 -5.37 16.33 13.51
C TRP A 129 -5.15 16.70 12.06
N GLY A 130 -5.08 18.00 11.75
CA GLY A 130 -4.99 18.49 10.37
C GLY A 130 -6.32 18.39 9.62
N ASN A 131 -6.28 18.71 8.35
CA ASN A 131 -7.47 18.65 7.50
C ASN A 131 -7.09 18.18 6.09
N ILE A 132 -7.69 17.07 5.65
CA ILE A 132 -7.43 16.49 4.33
C ILE A 132 -7.86 17.43 3.21
N LEU A 133 -8.92 18.21 3.40
CA LEU A 133 -9.47 19.09 2.37
C LEU A 133 -8.63 20.34 2.14
N THR A 134 -8.05 20.90 3.22
CA THR A 134 -7.21 22.10 3.13
C THR A 134 -5.72 21.78 3.01
N GLY A 135 -5.32 20.52 3.25
CA GLY A 135 -3.93 20.11 3.27
C GLY A 135 -3.18 20.50 4.56
N ASP A 136 -3.90 20.94 5.60
CA ASP A 136 -3.27 21.29 6.86
C ASP A 136 -2.69 20.06 7.55
N SER A 137 -1.48 20.21 8.06
CA SER A 137 -0.79 19.15 8.80
C SER A 137 -1.33 18.99 10.21
N ALA A 138 -1.29 17.77 10.74
CA ALA A 138 -1.59 17.51 12.14
C ALA A 138 -0.54 18.14 13.06
N ALA A 139 -0.96 18.49 14.28
CA ALA A 139 -0.05 18.92 15.33
C ALA A 139 0.90 17.76 15.74
N ALA A 140 2.02 18.10 16.39
CA ALA A 140 2.97 17.10 16.84
C ALA A 140 2.31 16.07 17.78
N PRO A 141 2.75 14.80 17.75
CA PRO A 141 2.15 13.68 18.50
C PRO A 141 2.00 13.91 20.01
N ARG A 142 2.82 14.77 20.60
CA ARG A 142 2.75 15.13 22.02
C ARG A 142 1.55 16.01 22.40
N TYR A 143 0.91 16.67 21.43
CA TYR A 143 -0.19 17.59 21.68
C TYR A 143 -1.56 17.01 21.38
N ILE A 144 -1.63 16.03 20.49
CA ILE A 144 -2.88 15.39 20.09
C ILE A 144 -3.10 14.08 20.84
N GLU A 145 -4.37 13.71 20.98
CA GLU A 145 -4.79 12.55 21.74
C GLU A 145 -5.77 11.72 20.94
N ALA A 146 -5.78 10.43 21.20
CA ALA A 146 -6.65 9.46 20.54
C ALA A 146 -7.15 8.40 21.51
N ARG A 147 -8.32 7.84 21.19
CA ARG A 147 -8.84 6.62 21.80
C ARG A 147 -9.58 5.80 20.73
N LEU A 148 -9.84 4.55 21.04
CA LEU A 148 -10.68 3.71 20.19
C LEU A 148 -12.13 4.20 20.21
N SER A 149 -12.77 4.26 19.05
CA SER A 149 -14.19 4.55 18.96
C SER A 149 -15.02 3.38 19.47
N LYS A 150 -16.28 3.65 19.85
CA LYS A 150 -17.22 2.59 20.24
C LYS A 150 -17.40 1.57 19.11
N PHE A 151 -17.45 2.03 17.87
CA PHE A 151 -17.56 1.17 16.71
C PHE A 151 -16.33 0.24 16.59
N ALA A 152 -15.11 0.74 16.80
CA ALA A 152 -13.92 -0.08 16.75
C ALA A 152 -13.94 -1.20 17.80
N HIS A 153 -14.44 -0.92 19.02
CA HIS A 153 -14.56 -1.94 20.06
C HIS A 153 -15.52 -3.06 19.71
N GLU A 154 -16.62 -2.75 19.05
CA GLU A 154 -17.67 -3.71 18.74
C GLU A 154 -17.36 -4.55 17.48
N VAL A 155 -16.66 -3.97 16.50
CA VAL A 155 -16.52 -4.56 15.16
C VAL A 155 -15.12 -5.07 14.86
N VAL A 156 -14.07 -4.35 15.27
CA VAL A 156 -12.70 -4.64 14.81
C VAL A 156 -12.05 -5.79 15.57
N PHE A 157 -12.34 -5.91 16.87
CA PHE A 157 -11.61 -6.84 17.74
C PHE A 157 -12.39 -8.14 17.96
N ASN A 158 -12.10 -9.14 17.13
CA ASN A 158 -12.65 -10.48 17.28
C ASN A 158 -11.54 -11.52 17.50
N PRO A 159 -11.34 -12.01 18.74
CA PRO A 159 -10.29 -13.00 19.03
C PRO A 159 -10.42 -14.31 18.24
N LYS A 160 -11.65 -14.67 17.84
CA LYS A 160 -11.91 -15.93 17.11
C LYS A 160 -11.44 -15.90 15.65
N THR A 161 -11.28 -14.70 15.08
CA THR A 161 -10.84 -14.51 13.68
C THR A 161 -9.44 -13.91 13.58
N THR A 162 -8.77 -13.68 14.72
CA THR A 162 -7.43 -13.11 14.75
C THR A 162 -6.39 -14.21 14.68
N GLU A 163 -5.62 -14.24 13.60
CA GLU A 163 -4.46 -15.10 13.44
C GLU A 163 -3.19 -14.31 13.79
N TRP A 164 -2.40 -14.85 14.72
CA TRP A 164 -1.12 -14.27 15.11
C TRP A 164 -0.01 -14.86 14.26
N LYS A 165 0.80 -13.98 13.69
CA LYS A 165 2.06 -14.36 13.04
C LYS A 165 3.21 -13.98 13.93
N LEU A 166 4.17 -14.89 14.10
CA LEU A 166 5.42 -14.56 14.77
C LEU A 166 6.20 -13.53 13.96
N SER A 167 6.93 -12.67 14.67
CA SER A 167 7.89 -11.79 14.02
C SER A 167 9.10 -12.59 13.53
N TYR A 168 9.97 -11.97 12.75
CA TYR A 168 11.19 -12.61 12.20
C TYR A 168 12.11 -13.19 13.29
N ASP A 169 12.14 -12.56 14.46
CA ASP A 169 12.93 -12.94 15.62
C ASP A 169 12.19 -13.81 16.65
N GLY A 170 10.96 -14.22 16.34
CA GLY A 170 10.12 -15.06 17.19
C GLY A 170 9.42 -14.33 18.32
#